data_8e5a51d76277419d4ffb7e4acd767267
#
_entry.id   8e5a51d76277419d4ffb7e4acd767267
#
_cell.length_a   1.000
_cell.length_b   1.000
_cell.length_c   1.000
_cell.angle_alpha   90.00
_cell.angle_beta   90.00
_cell.angle_gamma   90.00
#
_symmetry.space_group_name_H-M   'P 1'
#
loop_
_entity.id
_entity.type
_entity.pdbx_description
1 polymer ?
#
loop_
_entity_poly.entity_id
_entity_poly.type
_entity_poly.pdbx_seq_one_letter_code
_entity_poly.pdbx_strand_id
1 'polypeptide(L)'
;MQRECYRFGGVTFAIEADAPIERSRMCAPFHAADGAPEHTIRLHFDDGLPVPPETAQHRGAVWRWQSGMERHLLEQYGTPDKPPQFTYAVTRGAHTEVTFANAYRAGASVRAVLEAAGIFDIFAERGMLVLHCAYIVTVAGEAILFSGPSGVGKSTQAALW
;
A
#
# COMPACT_ATOMS: atom_id res chain seq x y z
N MET A 1 -20.26 2.16 5.72
CA MET A 1 -18.80 1.98 5.83
C MET A 1 -18.52 0.50 5.87
N GLN A 2 -17.73 -0.01 4.92
CA GLN A 2 -17.24 -1.38 4.87
C GLN A 2 -15.88 -1.43 5.58
N ARG A 3 -15.63 -2.51 6.36
CA ARG A 3 -14.34 -2.72 7.01
C ARG A 3 -13.84 -4.12 6.70
N GLU A 4 -12.57 -4.20 6.29
CA GLU A 4 -11.86 -5.46 6.06
C GLU A 4 -10.51 -5.42 6.76
N CYS A 5 -10.07 -6.56 7.30
CA CYS A 5 -8.79 -6.68 7.98
C CYS A 5 -7.84 -7.58 7.18
N TYR A 6 -6.57 -7.21 7.18
CA TYR A 6 -5.48 -7.93 6.51
C TYR A 6 -4.27 -7.99 7.42
N ARG A 7 -3.57 -9.13 7.43
CA ARG A 7 -2.35 -9.31 8.23
C ARG A 7 -1.16 -9.57 7.31
N PHE A 8 -0.19 -8.66 7.32
CA PHE A 8 1.06 -8.76 6.59
C PHE A 8 2.24 -8.65 7.56
N GLY A 9 3.19 -9.60 7.51
CA GLY A 9 4.39 -9.55 8.35
C GLY A 9 4.11 -9.46 9.86
N GLY A 10 2.96 -9.98 10.31
CA GLY A 10 2.55 -9.88 11.72
C GLY A 10 1.75 -8.62 12.06
N VAL A 11 1.72 -7.60 11.19
CA VAL A 11 0.93 -6.37 11.40
C VAL A 11 -0.48 -6.53 10.85
N THR A 12 -1.48 -6.20 11.66
CA THR A 12 -2.90 -6.23 11.26
C THR A 12 -3.35 -4.83 10.84
N PHE A 13 -3.79 -4.71 9.59
CA PHE A 13 -4.34 -3.51 9.00
C PHE A 13 -5.86 -3.62 8.92
N ALA A 14 -6.59 -2.59 9.34
CA ALA A 14 -8.00 -2.42 8.98
C ALA A 14 -8.08 -1.43 7.82
N ILE A 15 -8.84 -1.77 6.78
CA ILE A 15 -9.21 -0.86 5.70
C ILE A 15 -10.69 -0.54 5.84
N GLU A 16 -11.00 0.74 5.99
CA GLU A 16 -12.35 1.28 6.11
C GLU A 16 -12.69 2.11 4.88
N ALA A 17 -13.83 1.86 4.25
CA ALA A 17 -14.27 2.62 3.07
C ALA A 17 -15.80 2.75 3.03
N ASP A 18 -16.26 3.87 2.46
CA ASP A 18 -17.70 4.12 2.24
C ASP A 18 -18.21 3.55 0.91
N ALA A 19 -17.32 3.00 0.09
CA ALA A 19 -17.64 2.33 -1.17
C ALA A 19 -17.03 0.91 -1.19
N PRO A 20 -17.59 -0.01 -1.97
CA PRO A 20 -16.97 -1.32 -2.16
C PRO A 20 -15.57 -1.21 -2.74
N ILE A 21 -14.64 -2.00 -2.18
CA ILE A 21 -13.27 -2.12 -2.65
C ILE A 21 -13.08 -3.52 -3.22
N GLU A 22 -12.43 -3.62 -4.38
CA GLU A 22 -12.11 -4.91 -4.96
C GLU A 22 -11.10 -5.67 -4.10
N ARG A 23 -11.44 -6.91 -3.75
CA ARG A 23 -10.52 -7.83 -3.09
C ARG A 23 -9.47 -8.30 -4.09
N SER A 24 -8.28 -7.76 -3.99
CA SER A 24 -7.16 -8.23 -4.81
C SER A 24 -6.84 -9.70 -4.51
N ARG A 25 -6.71 -10.53 -5.56
CA ARG A 25 -6.27 -11.93 -5.42
C ARG A 25 -4.94 -12.06 -4.68
N MET A 26 -4.06 -11.07 -4.83
CA MET A 26 -2.76 -11.04 -4.15
C MET A 26 -2.89 -10.82 -2.65
N CYS A 27 -3.93 -10.11 -2.20
CA CYS A 27 -4.18 -9.81 -0.78
C CYS A 27 -5.08 -10.87 -0.12
N ALA A 28 -5.80 -11.68 -0.89
CA ALA A 28 -6.74 -12.67 -0.37
C ALA A 28 -6.14 -13.64 0.68
N PRO A 29 -4.89 -14.16 0.51
CA PRO A 29 -4.26 -15.04 1.52
C PRO A 29 -3.98 -14.35 2.86
N PHE A 30 -3.96 -13.01 2.89
CA PHE A 30 -3.65 -12.21 4.06
C PHE A 30 -4.90 -11.66 4.75
N HIS A 31 -6.10 -11.97 4.25
CA HIS A 31 -7.35 -11.57 4.87
C HIS A 31 -7.45 -12.17 6.27
N ALA A 32 -7.71 -11.33 7.27
CA ALA A 32 -7.88 -11.72 8.67
C ALA A 32 -9.35 -11.52 9.04
N ALA A 33 -10.02 -12.58 9.51
CA ALA A 33 -11.43 -12.50 9.87
C ALA A 33 -11.69 -11.59 11.08
N ASP A 34 -10.78 -11.59 12.07
CA ASP A 34 -10.91 -10.83 13.31
C ASP A 34 -9.52 -10.47 13.87
N GLY A 35 -9.42 -9.30 14.50
CA GLY A 35 -8.24 -8.83 15.19
C GLY A 35 -8.33 -7.34 15.49
N ALA A 36 -7.79 -6.90 16.63
CA ALA A 36 -7.57 -5.48 16.85
C ALA A 36 -6.52 -4.99 15.84
N PRO A 37 -6.86 -4.02 14.98
CA PRO A 37 -5.91 -3.52 14.00
C PRO A 37 -4.82 -2.73 14.70
N GLU A 38 -3.59 -2.94 14.27
CA GLU A 38 -2.43 -2.15 14.70
C GLU A 38 -2.28 -0.90 13.84
N HIS A 39 -2.92 -0.89 12.65
CA HIS A 39 -2.96 0.25 11.77
C HIS A 39 -4.32 0.30 11.05
N THR A 40 -4.95 1.48 11.05
CA THR A 40 -6.22 1.71 10.36
C THR A 40 -6.00 2.62 9.16
N ILE A 41 -6.50 2.20 8.00
CA ILE A 41 -6.47 2.96 6.75
C ILE A 41 -7.92 3.28 6.38
N ARG A 42 -8.25 4.57 6.24
CA ARG A 42 -9.56 5.01 5.81
C ARG A 42 -9.48 5.57 4.40
N LEU A 43 -10.30 5.02 3.49
CA LEU A 43 -10.35 5.43 2.09
C LEU A 43 -11.48 6.44 1.86
N HIS A 44 -11.11 7.54 1.23
CA HIS A 44 -12.00 8.58 0.73
C HIS A 44 -11.86 8.75 -0.78
N PHE A 45 -12.86 9.38 -1.41
CA PHE A 45 -12.83 9.76 -2.81
C PHE A 45 -13.15 11.24 -2.93
N ASP A 46 -12.20 12.01 -3.45
CA ASP A 46 -12.31 13.46 -3.66
C ASP A 46 -11.41 13.86 -4.84
N ASP A 47 -11.77 14.93 -5.54
CA ASP A 47 -10.97 15.48 -6.63
C ASP A 47 -10.16 16.72 -6.18
N GLY A 48 -10.20 17.06 -4.90
CA GLY A 48 -9.37 18.10 -4.27
C GLY A 48 -7.92 17.66 -4.16
N LEU A 49 -7.07 18.13 -5.09
CA LEU A 49 -5.64 17.83 -5.08
C LEU A 49 -4.92 18.71 -4.05
N PRO A 50 -4.24 18.15 -3.05
CA PRO A 50 -3.41 18.93 -2.15
C PRO A 50 -2.20 19.52 -2.89
N VAL A 51 -1.78 20.71 -2.48
CA VAL A 51 -0.58 21.35 -3.02
C VAL A 51 0.60 21.01 -2.12
N PRO A 52 1.59 20.24 -2.63
CA PRO A 52 2.80 19.95 -1.87
C PRO A 52 3.55 21.24 -1.54
N PRO A 53 4.12 21.39 -0.32
CA PRO A 53 4.96 22.53 0.01
C PRO A 53 6.28 22.49 -0.80
N GLU A 54 6.95 23.63 -0.93
CA GLU A 54 8.24 23.72 -1.62
C GLU A 54 9.33 22.82 -0.99
N THR A 55 9.19 22.49 0.29
CA THR A 55 10.08 21.59 1.02
C THR A 55 9.80 20.11 0.77
N ALA A 56 8.76 19.77 0.02
CA ALA A 56 8.43 18.36 -0.27
C ALA A 56 9.53 17.69 -1.09
N GLN A 57 9.92 16.50 -0.66
CA GLN A 57 10.80 15.65 -1.47
C GLN A 57 10.01 15.16 -2.70
N HIS A 58 10.58 15.35 -3.87
CA HIS A 58 9.92 15.04 -5.14
C HIS A 58 10.79 14.09 -5.96
N ARG A 59 10.18 12.99 -6.41
CA ARG A 59 10.81 12.04 -7.36
C ARG A 59 9.78 11.53 -8.36
N GLY A 60 9.94 11.93 -9.62
CA GLY A 60 8.97 11.59 -10.67
C GLY A 60 7.60 12.19 -10.38
N ALA A 61 6.59 11.37 -10.23
CA ALA A 61 5.22 11.77 -9.94
C ALA A 61 4.84 11.61 -8.45
N VAL A 62 5.85 11.50 -7.56
CA VAL A 62 5.66 11.23 -6.13
C VAL A 62 6.25 12.34 -5.30
N TRP A 63 5.45 12.90 -4.40
CA TRP A 63 5.85 13.89 -3.40
C TRP A 63 5.71 13.32 -2.00
N ARG A 64 6.70 13.57 -1.16
CA ARG A 64 6.70 13.22 0.25
C ARG A 64 7.09 14.42 1.09
N TRP A 65 6.35 14.68 2.15
CA TRP A 65 6.71 15.71 3.13
C TRP A 65 6.19 15.36 4.52
N GLN A 66 6.71 16.07 5.49
CA GLN A 66 6.30 15.96 6.89
C GLN A 66 5.79 17.32 7.38
N SER A 67 4.70 17.30 8.13
CA SER A 67 4.12 18.49 8.77
C SER A 67 3.80 18.13 10.22
N GLY A 68 4.64 18.59 11.15
CA GLY A 68 4.55 18.15 12.54
C GLY A 68 4.72 16.63 12.67
N MET A 69 3.71 15.95 13.21
CA MET A 69 3.68 14.49 13.33
C MET A 69 3.01 13.78 12.14
N GLU A 70 2.61 14.53 11.13
CA GLU A 70 1.93 13.99 9.95
C GLU A 70 2.93 13.71 8.83
N ARG A 71 2.85 12.51 8.27
CA ARG A 71 3.57 12.13 7.07
C ARG A 71 2.62 12.15 5.89
N HIS A 72 3.00 12.83 4.84
CA HIS A 72 2.22 13.00 3.62
C HIS A 72 2.88 12.30 2.44
N LEU A 73 2.07 11.61 1.65
CA LEU A 73 2.44 10.95 0.40
C LEU A 73 1.42 11.32 -0.67
N LEU A 74 1.86 11.97 -1.72
CA LEU A 74 1.04 12.26 -2.89
C LEU A 74 1.68 11.57 -4.10
N GLU A 75 0.89 10.84 -4.84
CA GLU A 75 1.28 10.28 -6.12
C GLU A 75 0.28 10.72 -7.19
N GLN A 76 0.77 11.35 -8.25
CA GLN A 76 -0.04 11.88 -9.32
C GLN A 76 0.20 11.11 -10.61
N TYR A 77 -0.88 10.69 -11.24
CA TYR A 77 -0.89 10.00 -12.52
C TYR A 77 -1.65 10.84 -13.55
N GLY A 78 -1.28 10.75 -14.78
CA GLY A 78 -2.03 11.39 -15.85
C GLY A 78 -1.24 11.46 -17.15
N THR A 79 -1.98 11.64 -18.21
CA THR A 79 -1.46 12.07 -19.50
C THR A 79 -1.96 13.49 -19.76
N PRO A 80 -1.31 14.29 -20.62
CA PRO A 80 -1.75 15.66 -20.90
C PRO A 80 -3.22 15.77 -21.33
N ASP A 81 -3.77 14.70 -21.90
CA ASP A 81 -5.12 14.65 -22.47
C ASP A 81 -6.19 14.10 -21.50
N LYS A 82 -5.84 13.75 -20.27
CA LYS A 82 -6.78 13.23 -19.27
C LYS A 82 -6.69 14.05 -17.98
N PRO A 83 -7.82 14.19 -17.25
CA PRO A 83 -7.78 14.83 -15.95
C PRO A 83 -6.76 14.09 -15.05
N PRO A 84 -6.00 14.83 -14.23
CA PRO A 84 -5.01 14.23 -13.36
C PRO A 84 -5.72 13.26 -12.40
N GLN A 85 -5.21 12.06 -12.36
CA GLN A 85 -5.57 11.08 -11.35
C GLN A 85 -4.51 11.13 -10.27
N PHE A 86 -4.91 11.02 -9.01
CA PHE A 86 -3.97 11.03 -7.90
C PHE A 86 -4.41 10.11 -6.78
N THR A 87 -3.44 9.72 -5.98
CA THR A 87 -3.64 9.16 -4.65
C THR A 87 -2.91 10.03 -3.65
N TYR A 88 -3.55 10.33 -2.53
CA TYR A 88 -2.97 11.13 -1.46
C TYR A 88 -3.20 10.44 -0.13
N ALA A 89 -2.16 10.36 0.69
CA ALA A 89 -2.24 9.79 2.02
C ALA A 89 -1.65 10.71 3.08
N VAL A 90 -2.31 10.76 4.22
CA VAL A 90 -1.83 11.41 5.44
C VAL A 90 -1.80 10.38 6.56
N THR A 91 -0.61 10.13 7.09
CA THR A 91 -0.41 9.18 8.19
C THR A 91 -0.16 9.93 9.50
N ARG A 92 -0.90 9.56 10.54
CA ARG A 92 -0.81 10.06 11.91
C ARG A 92 -0.71 8.86 12.85
N GLY A 93 0.50 8.49 13.25
CA GLY A 93 0.72 7.29 14.09
C GLY A 93 0.16 6.02 13.44
N ALA A 94 -0.81 5.39 14.10
CA ALA A 94 -1.46 4.15 13.63
C ALA A 94 -2.66 4.38 12.68
N HIS A 95 -2.84 5.58 12.15
CA HIS A 95 -3.95 5.93 11.26
C HIS A 95 -3.44 6.56 9.97
N THR A 96 -4.00 6.14 8.84
CA THR A 96 -3.76 6.74 7.52
C THR A 96 -5.09 7.06 6.87
N GLU A 97 -5.29 8.31 6.50
CA GLU A 97 -6.37 8.73 5.60
C GLU A 97 -5.82 8.68 4.18
N VAL A 98 -6.50 7.94 3.30
CA VAL A 98 -6.14 7.82 1.89
C VAL A 98 -7.24 8.45 1.06
N THR A 99 -6.89 9.34 0.16
CA THR A 99 -7.81 9.96 -0.79
C THR A 99 -7.44 9.56 -2.21
N PHE A 100 -8.40 8.98 -2.91
CA PHE A 100 -8.30 8.71 -4.35
C PHE A 100 -9.12 9.75 -5.12
N ALA A 101 -8.65 10.16 -6.29
CA ALA A 101 -9.49 10.88 -7.24
C ALA A 101 -10.76 10.07 -7.56
N ASN A 102 -11.90 10.75 -7.75
CA ASN A 102 -13.18 10.08 -8.01
C ASN A 102 -13.14 9.13 -9.23
N ALA A 103 -12.30 9.42 -10.22
CA ALA A 103 -12.07 8.55 -11.38
C ALA A 103 -11.57 7.15 -11.01
N TYR A 104 -10.94 6.98 -9.84
CA TYR A 104 -10.46 5.68 -9.32
C TYR A 104 -11.55 4.83 -8.66
N ARG A 105 -12.73 5.38 -8.40
CA ARG A 105 -13.78 4.69 -7.60
C ARG A 105 -14.13 3.31 -8.14
N ALA A 106 -14.22 3.15 -9.46
CA ALA A 106 -14.56 1.87 -10.09
C ALA A 106 -13.43 0.83 -10.06
N GLY A 107 -12.17 1.25 -9.84
CA GLY A 107 -11.00 0.37 -9.83
C GLY A 107 -10.26 0.32 -8.50
N ALA A 108 -10.86 0.87 -7.44
CA ALA A 108 -10.24 0.84 -6.12
C ALA A 108 -10.12 -0.61 -5.61
N SER A 109 -8.92 -1.02 -5.29
CA SER A 109 -8.63 -2.35 -4.77
C SER A 109 -7.86 -2.26 -3.46
N VAL A 110 -7.94 -3.31 -2.64
CA VAL A 110 -7.18 -3.44 -1.39
C VAL A 110 -5.70 -3.18 -1.62
N ARG A 111 -5.13 -3.73 -2.69
CA ARG A 111 -3.73 -3.50 -3.05
C ARG A 111 -3.44 -2.02 -3.30
N ALA A 112 -4.25 -1.35 -4.11
CA ALA A 112 -4.07 0.07 -4.42
C ALA A 112 -4.15 0.95 -3.16
N VAL A 113 -5.06 0.63 -2.24
CA VAL A 113 -5.20 1.35 -0.96
C VAL A 113 -3.95 1.17 -0.08
N LEU A 114 -3.42 -0.05 0.03
CA LEU A 114 -2.22 -0.34 0.79
C LEU A 114 -0.98 0.36 0.20
N GLU A 115 -0.82 0.33 -1.12
CA GLU A 115 0.26 1.02 -1.83
C GLU A 115 0.16 2.54 -1.62
N ALA A 116 -1.01 3.13 -1.80
CA ALA A 116 -1.24 4.57 -1.58
C ALA A 116 -1.04 4.99 -0.12
N ALA A 117 -1.38 4.13 0.84
CA ALA A 117 -1.11 4.36 2.27
C ALA A 117 0.38 4.34 2.62
N GLY A 118 1.27 3.96 1.69
CA GLY A 118 2.70 3.81 1.94
C GLY A 118 3.02 2.65 2.87
N ILE A 119 2.43 1.46 2.63
CA ILE A 119 2.61 0.28 3.48
C ILE A 119 4.10 -0.05 3.73
N PHE A 120 4.97 0.20 2.75
CA PHE A 120 6.41 -0.04 2.90
C PHE A 120 7.06 0.90 3.91
N ASP A 121 6.61 2.16 3.98
CA ASP A 121 7.07 3.12 4.97
C ASP A 121 6.58 2.71 6.37
N ILE A 122 5.34 2.23 6.48
CA ILE A 122 4.75 1.71 7.72
C ILE A 122 5.54 0.48 8.22
N PHE A 123 5.96 -0.41 7.34
CA PHE A 123 6.80 -1.55 7.70
C PHE A 123 8.21 -1.11 8.13
N ALA A 124 8.83 -0.19 7.40
CA ALA A 124 10.16 0.32 7.73
C ALA A 124 10.21 0.97 9.12
N GLU A 125 9.18 1.72 9.51
CA GLU A 125 9.05 2.31 10.85
C GLU A 125 8.96 1.26 11.97
N ARG A 126 8.52 0.05 11.65
CA ARG A 126 8.48 -1.10 12.56
C ARG A 126 9.74 -1.97 12.51
N GLY A 127 10.79 -1.51 11.82
CA GLY A 127 12.03 -2.25 11.65
C GLY A 127 11.90 -3.48 10.73
N MET A 128 10.85 -3.52 9.90
CA MET A 128 10.65 -4.62 8.95
C MET A 128 11.22 -4.30 7.59
N LEU A 129 11.78 -5.32 6.93
CA LEU A 129 12.31 -5.23 5.59
C LEU A 129 11.37 -5.95 4.61
N VAL A 130 10.96 -5.26 3.55
CA VAL A 130 10.18 -5.85 2.46
C VAL A 130 11.10 -6.23 1.32
N LEU A 131 11.10 -7.51 0.94
CA LEU A 131 11.94 -8.05 -0.12
C LEU A 131 11.10 -8.44 -1.34
N HIS A 132 11.52 -7.97 -2.51
CA HIS A 132 10.99 -8.49 -3.78
C HIS A 132 11.71 -9.80 -4.12
N CYS A 133 11.13 -10.94 -3.73
CA CYS A 133 11.70 -12.26 -3.94
C CYS A 133 10.63 -13.30 -4.31
N ALA A 134 11.03 -14.43 -4.84
CA ALA A 134 10.28 -15.67 -4.71
C ALA A 134 10.85 -16.45 -3.51
N TYR A 135 10.06 -17.30 -2.87
CA TYR A 135 10.54 -18.11 -1.76
C TYR A 135 9.89 -19.49 -1.75
N ILE A 136 10.55 -20.41 -1.08
CA ILE A 136 10.01 -21.72 -0.70
C ILE A 136 10.18 -21.90 0.80
N VAL A 137 9.37 -22.77 1.38
CA VAL A 137 9.52 -23.21 2.77
C VAL A 137 9.87 -24.68 2.75
N THR A 138 11.00 -25.05 3.35
CA THR A 138 11.45 -26.44 3.47
C THR A 138 10.58 -27.21 4.45
N VAL A 139 10.69 -28.55 4.43
CA VAL A 139 10.02 -29.41 5.43
C VAL A 139 10.48 -29.15 6.86
N ALA A 140 11.64 -28.56 7.04
CA ALA A 140 12.16 -28.13 8.34
C ALA A 140 11.61 -26.76 8.79
N GLY A 141 10.77 -26.09 7.98
CA GLY A 141 10.22 -24.78 8.28
C GLY A 141 11.16 -23.62 7.94
N GLU A 142 12.28 -23.86 7.26
CA GLU A 142 13.23 -22.82 6.85
C GLU A 142 12.76 -22.17 5.54
N ALA A 143 12.88 -20.83 5.43
CA ALA A 143 12.58 -20.10 4.21
C ALA A 143 13.84 -19.89 3.37
N ILE A 144 13.82 -20.34 2.11
CA ILE A 144 14.87 -20.04 1.10
C ILE A 144 14.32 -18.99 0.16
N LEU A 145 15.02 -17.84 0.07
CA LEU A 145 14.61 -16.70 -0.75
C LEU A 145 15.46 -16.59 -2.02
N PHE A 146 14.79 -16.43 -3.14
CA PHE A 146 15.40 -16.17 -4.45
C PHE A 146 15.20 -14.69 -4.79
N SER A 147 16.26 -13.89 -4.68
CA SER A 147 16.23 -12.46 -4.98
C SER A 147 17.07 -12.15 -6.23
N GLY A 148 16.70 -11.10 -6.95
CA GLY A 148 17.39 -10.64 -8.15
C GLY A 148 16.52 -9.74 -9.02
N PRO A 149 17.05 -9.22 -10.15
CA PRO A 149 16.31 -8.35 -11.06
C PRO A 149 15.02 -8.99 -11.58
N SER A 150 14.11 -8.15 -12.10
CA SER A 150 12.91 -8.66 -12.76
C SER A 150 13.29 -9.51 -13.98
N GLY A 151 12.56 -10.60 -14.22
CA GLY A 151 12.81 -11.51 -15.36
C GLY A 151 13.95 -12.50 -15.19
N VAL A 152 14.73 -12.47 -14.10
CA VAL A 152 15.88 -13.39 -13.89
C VAL A 152 15.48 -14.85 -13.58
N GLY A 153 14.17 -15.15 -13.49
CA GLY A 153 13.70 -16.51 -13.26
C GLY A 153 13.49 -16.90 -11.79
N LYS A 154 13.36 -15.94 -10.88
CA LYS A 154 13.13 -16.22 -9.43
C LYS A 154 11.99 -17.19 -9.18
N SER A 155 10.81 -16.92 -9.77
CA SER A 155 9.63 -17.79 -9.62
C SER A 155 9.81 -19.15 -10.27
N THR A 156 10.51 -19.23 -11.41
CA THR A 156 10.85 -20.49 -12.06
C THR A 156 11.76 -21.32 -11.16
N GLN A 157 12.78 -20.69 -10.59
CA GLN A 157 13.69 -21.38 -9.68
C GLN A 157 12.96 -21.91 -8.43
N ALA A 158 12.09 -21.10 -7.82
CA ALA A 158 11.30 -21.52 -6.66
C ALA A 158 10.32 -22.68 -7.00
N ALA A 159 9.83 -22.75 -8.25
CA ALA A 159 8.93 -23.82 -8.70
C ALA A 159 9.64 -25.15 -8.99
N LEU A 160 10.98 -25.15 -9.10
CA LEU A 160 11.80 -26.36 -9.33
C LEU A 160 12.20 -27.07 -8.04
N TRP A 161 11.99 -26.43 -6.90
CA TRP A 161 12.29 -26.94 -5.55
C TRP A 161 11.04 -27.52 -4.90
#